data_abf45af3304672cb7939d5b1f8c2fe02
#
_entry.id   abf45af3304672cb7939d5b1f8c2fe02
#
_cell.length_a   1.000
_cell.length_b   1.000
_cell.length_c   1.000
_cell.angle_alpha   90.00
_cell.angle_beta   90.00
_cell.angle_gamma   90.00
#
_symmetry.space_group_name_H-M   'P 1'
#
loop_
_entity.id
_entity.type
_entity.pdbx_description
1 polymer ?
#
loop_
_entity_poly.entity_id
_entity_poly.type
_entity_poly.pdbx_seq_one_letter_code
_entity_poly.pdbx_strand_id
1 'polypeptide(L)'
;MARSRTLAKPSEARTRPDPVADGPAPRKAAQALDRLIHERLRLGMVSALAVNERLTFTELRSLLRTTDGNLSVHARKLEDAGYVACTKGFDGRLPRTEYRLTAVGRRALDRYLGHMEAIIRATRDR
;
A
#
# COMPACT_ATOMS: atom_id res chain seq x y z
N MET A 1 9.35 -15.83 9.54
CA MET A 1 9.27 -15.18 9.77
C MET A 1 9.45 -14.50 10.07
N ALA A 2 9.14 -14.60 9.78
CA ALA A 2 9.10 -13.61 10.18
C ALA A 2 9.21 -12.96 10.38
N ARG A 3 9.14 -13.15 10.44
CA ARG A 3 9.09 -12.28 10.83
C ARG A 3 9.06 -11.54 11.15
N SER A 4 8.79 -11.74 11.06
CA SER A 4 8.59 -10.70 11.46
C SER A 4 8.65 -10.05 11.71
N ARG A 5 8.61 -10.32 11.91
CA ARG A 5 8.48 -9.42 12.38
C ARG A 5 8.53 -8.60 12.72
N THR A 6 8.29 -8.81 12.54
CA THR A 6 8.12 -7.69 12.91
C THR A 6 8.07 -6.97 13.04
N LEU A 7 7.91 -7.17 13.24
CA LEU A 7 7.64 -6.18 13.53
C LEU A 7 7.55 -5.49 13.79
N ALA A 8 7.38 -5.61 13.81
CA ALA A 8 7.08 -4.63 14.24
C ALA A 8 7.14 -4.04 14.66
N LYS A 9 6.98 -4.13 14.79
CA LYS A 9 6.76 -3.34 15.32
C LYS A 9 6.76 -2.68 15.71
N PRO A 10 6.54 -2.90 15.60
CA PRO A 10 6.17 -1.97 16.07
C PRO A 10 6.00 -1.29 16.16
N SER A 11 5.59 -1.24 16.19
CA SER A 11 5.06 -0.31 16.34
C SER A 11 4.57 0.03 16.32
N GLU A 12 4.17 0.04 16.55
CA GLU A 12 3.38 0.50 16.72
C GLU A 12 3.16 0.94 17.16
N ALA A 13 2.81 0.75 17.29
CA ALA A 13 2.25 1.39 17.78
C ALA A 13 2.38 1.96 18.23
N ARG A 14 2.18 2.13 18.53
CA ARG A 14 1.97 2.81 18.92
C ARG A 14 1.65 3.48 18.79
N THR A 15 1.18 3.44 18.58
CA THR A 15 0.63 4.23 18.47
C THR A 15 0.26 4.83 18.46
N ARG A 16 -0.15 5.19 18.86
CA ARG A 16 -0.80 5.85 19.04
C ARG A 16 -1.15 6.58 18.95
N PRO A 17 -1.49 6.94 18.94
CA PRO A 17 -2.05 7.68 19.06
C PRO A 17 -2.41 8.20 18.93
N ASP A 18 -2.86 8.77 19.17
CA ASP A 18 -3.42 9.43 19.11
C ASP A 18 -3.90 10.07 18.83
N PRO A 19 -4.25 10.10 19.15
CA PRO A 19 -4.76 11.02 18.78
C PRO A 19 -5.38 12.02 18.85
N VAL A 20 -5.31 12.20 19.25
CA VAL A 20 -5.84 13.51 19.06
C VAL A 20 -7.19 13.48 18.39
N ALA A 21 -8.16 14.16 18.97
CA ALA A 21 -9.50 14.12 18.40
C ALA A 21 -9.54 14.63 16.97
N ASP A 22 -8.71 15.61 16.67
CA ASP A 22 -8.70 16.24 15.34
C ASP A 22 -7.73 15.59 14.38
N GLY A 23 -6.99 14.63 14.87
CA GLY A 23 -5.95 14.05 14.09
C GLY A 23 -4.74 14.96 14.02
N PRO A 24 -3.69 14.56 13.32
CA PRO A 24 -2.46 15.33 13.24
C PRO A 24 -2.65 16.61 12.45
N ALA A 25 -1.86 17.62 12.76
CA ALA A 25 -1.80 18.82 11.96
C ALA A 25 -1.37 18.46 10.53
N PRO A 26 -1.73 19.31 9.52
CA PRO A 26 -1.41 18.97 8.13
C PRO A 26 0.06 18.70 7.89
N ARG A 27 0.95 19.43 8.53
CA ARG A 27 2.39 19.21 8.37
C ARG A 27 2.79 17.83 8.88
N LYS A 28 2.29 17.47 10.06
CA LYS A 28 2.60 16.17 10.63
C LYS A 28 1.99 15.04 9.80
N ALA A 29 0.78 15.24 9.31
CA ALA A 29 0.15 14.23 8.47
C ALA A 29 0.95 14.02 7.18
N ALA A 30 1.43 15.11 6.58
CA ALA A 30 2.23 15.01 5.37
C ALA A 30 3.55 14.28 5.63
N GLN A 31 4.18 14.55 6.78
CA GLN A 31 5.43 13.87 7.13
C GLN A 31 5.20 12.41 7.46
N ALA A 32 4.01 12.08 7.94
CA ALA A 32 3.68 10.72 8.34
C ALA A 32 3.19 9.85 7.18
N LEU A 33 2.97 10.43 6.00
CA LEU A 33 2.55 9.64 4.84
C LEU A 33 3.56 8.55 4.56
N ASP A 34 3.06 7.34 4.37
CA ASP A 34 3.89 6.20 4.07
C ASP A 34 4.61 6.43 2.75
N ARG A 35 5.94 6.49 2.80
CA ARG A 35 6.75 6.77 1.62
C ARG A 35 6.61 5.71 0.56
N LEU A 36 6.42 4.47 0.99
CA LEU A 36 6.29 3.37 0.06
C LEU A 36 4.98 3.48 -0.71
N ILE A 37 3.90 3.78 -0.01
CA ILE A 37 2.58 3.92 -0.65
C ILE A 37 2.46 5.25 -1.39
N HIS A 38 3.09 6.30 -0.88
CA HIS A 38 2.96 7.63 -1.46
C HIS A 38 3.77 7.76 -2.76
N GLU A 39 3.39 6.98 -3.73
CA GLU A 39 3.96 7.00 -5.07
C GLU A 39 2.85 6.50 -6.01
N ARG A 40 2.70 7.13 -7.16
CA ARG A 40 1.54 6.93 -8.03
C ARG A 40 1.24 5.46 -8.35
N LEU A 41 2.24 4.73 -8.80
CA LEU A 41 2.00 3.34 -9.21
C LEU A 41 1.78 2.42 -8.01
N ARG A 42 2.54 2.63 -6.93
CA ARG A 42 2.37 1.80 -5.74
C ARG A 42 1.04 2.08 -5.06
N LEU A 43 0.64 3.35 -4.96
CA LEU A 43 -0.68 3.68 -4.43
C LEU A 43 -1.77 3.06 -5.31
N GLY A 44 -1.60 3.13 -6.62
CA GLY A 44 -2.54 2.52 -7.55
C GLY A 44 -2.65 1.03 -7.35
N MET A 45 -1.52 0.33 -7.17
CA MET A 45 -1.51 -1.11 -6.94
C MET A 45 -2.26 -1.48 -5.66
N VAL A 46 -1.89 -0.86 -4.53
CA VAL A 46 -2.52 -1.24 -3.26
C VAL A 46 -4.00 -0.87 -3.25
N SER A 47 -4.36 0.23 -3.90
CA SER A 47 -5.77 0.64 -3.99
C SER A 47 -6.57 -0.35 -4.82
N ALA A 48 -6.05 -0.77 -5.96
CA ALA A 48 -6.72 -1.75 -6.81
C ALA A 48 -6.88 -3.08 -6.07
N LEU A 49 -5.86 -3.49 -5.34
CA LEU A 49 -5.90 -4.75 -4.59
C LEU A 49 -6.73 -4.65 -3.31
N ALA A 50 -7.05 -3.43 -2.87
CA ALA A 50 -7.95 -3.26 -1.73
C ALA A 50 -9.40 -3.59 -2.10
N VAL A 51 -9.77 -3.42 -3.36
CA VAL A 51 -11.13 -3.67 -3.83
C VAL A 51 -11.25 -4.89 -4.73
N ASN A 52 -10.16 -5.59 -4.98
CA ASN A 52 -10.14 -6.82 -5.75
C ASN A 52 -9.35 -7.85 -4.95
N GLU A 53 -9.89 -9.04 -4.80
CA GLU A 53 -9.25 -10.08 -3.99
C GLU A 53 -7.85 -10.38 -4.52
N ARG A 54 -7.72 -10.47 -5.83
CA ARG A 54 -6.44 -10.69 -6.49
C ARG A 54 -6.50 -10.16 -7.91
N LEU A 55 -5.34 -9.75 -8.41
CA LEU A 55 -5.21 -9.28 -9.79
C LEU A 55 -3.93 -9.85 -10.36
N THR A 56 -3.97 -10.19 -11.66
CA THR A 56 -2.75 -10.65 -12.32
C THR A 56 -1.87 -9.47 -12.66
N PHE A 57 -0.61 -9.77 -12.93
CA PHE A 57 0.35 -8.77 -13.39
C PHE A 57 -0.18 -8.02 -14.61
N THR A 58 -0.72 -8.78 -15.57
CA THR A 58 -1.25 -8.18 -16.79
C THR A 58 -2.44 -7.27 -16.51
N GLU A 59 -3.34 -7.69 -15.60
CA GLU A 59 -4.47 -6.85 -15.23
C GLU A 59 -4.02 -5.55 -14.58
N LEU A 60 -3.06 -5.65 -13.65
CA LEU A 60 -2.53 -4.46 -12.99
C LEU A 60 -1.85 -3.52 -13.98
N ARG A 61 -1.07 -4.08 -14.89
CA ARG A 61 -0.39 -3.28 -15.91
C ARG A 61 -1.41 -2.49 -16.73
N SER A 62 -2.48 -3.15 -17.15
CA SER A 62 -3.53 -2.50 -17.94
C SER A 62 -4.27 -1.43 -17.14
N LEU A 63 -4.66 -1.77 -15.90
CA LEU A 63 -5.37 -0.83 -15.03
C LEU A 63 -4.57 0.43 -14.78
N LEU A 64 -3.28 0.26 -14.54
CA LEU A 64 -2.40 1.38 -14.17
C LEU A 64 -1.77 2.06 -15.38
N ARG A 65 -2.03 1.53 -16.57
CA ARG A 65 -1.51 2.08 -17.83
C ARG A 65 0.00 2.28 -17.76
N THR A 66 0.70 1.21 -17.41
CA THR A 66 2.14 1.28 -17.26
C THR A 66 2.81 0.17 -18.06
N THR A 67 4.11 0.06 -17.94
CA THR A 67 4.91 -0.94 -18.65
C THR A 67 5.27 -2.08 -17.71
N ASP A 68 5.69 -3.21 -18.30
CA ASP A 68 6.15 -4.36 -17.52
C ASP A 68 7.29 -3.96 -16.58
N GLY A 69 8.25 -3.20 -17.09
CA GLY A 69 9.42 -2.81 -16.31
C GLY A 69 9.06 -1.94 -15.13
N ASN A 70 8.23 -0.91 -15.37
CA ASN A 70 7.82 -0.02 -14.30
C ASN A 70 7.01 -0.77 -13.24
N LEU A 71 6.06 -1.59 -13.67
CA LEU A 71 5.24 -2.34 -12.73
C LEU A 71 6.09 -3.31 -11.91
N SER A 72 7.03 -4.01 -12.57
CA SER A 72 7.90 -4.97 -11.88
C SER A 72 8.68 -4.32 -10.74
N VAL A 73 9.24 -3.14 -10.99
CA VAL A 73 10.04 -2.43 -9.98
C VAL A 73 9.17 -2.09 -8.77
N HIS A 74 8.00 -1.53 -9.02
CA HIS A 74 7.13 -1.09 -7.93
C HIS A 74 6.49 -2.27 -7.21
N ALA A 75 6.12 -3.32 -7.94
CA ALA A 75 5.58 -4.53 -7.33
C ALA A 75 6.61 -5.17 -6.40
N ARG A 76 7.88 -5.20 -6.82
CA ARG A 76 8.94 -5.78 -5.99
C ARG A 76 9.10 -5.00 -4.69
N LYS A 77 9.05 -3.67 -4.75
CA LYS A 77 9.15 -2.85 -3.55
C LYS A 77 8.02 -3.13 -2.56
N LEU A 78 6.81 -3.29 -3.08
CA LEU A 78 5.65 -3.60 -2.22
C LEU A 78 5.76 -5.01 -1.64
N GLU A 79 6.23 -5.94 -2.44
CA GLU A 79 6.39 -7.32 -1.99
C GLU A 79 7.46 -7.41 -0.91
N ASP A 80 8.60 -6.73 -1.11
CA ASP A 80 9.70 -6.74 -0.15
C ASP A 80 9.28 -6.15 1.20
N ALA A 81 8.36 -5.19 1.17
CA ALA A 81 7.83 -4.58 2.40
C ALA A 81 6.72 -5.41 3.04
N GLY A 82 6.29 -6.48 2.38
CA GLY A 82 5.22 -7.32 2.90
C GLY A 82 3.82 -6.77 2.69
N TYR A 83 3.68 -5.75 1.86
CA TYR A 83 2.37 -5.14 1.62
C TYR A 83 1.53 -5.92 0.62
N VAL A 84 2.17 -6.61 -0.29
CA VAL A 84 1.49 -7.47 -1.25
C VAL A 84 2.16 -8.84 -1.26
N ALA A 85 1.37 -9.86 -1.59
CA ALA A 85 1.87 -11.21 -1.77
C ALA A 85 1.75 -11.58 -3.24
N CYS A 86 2.77 -12.24 -3.75
CA CYS A 86 2.84 -12.64 -5.15
C CYS A 86 2.75 -14.15 -5.23
N THR A 87 1.91 -14.65 -6.11
CA THR A 87 1.80 -16.07 -6.38
C THR A 87 2.10 -16.29 -7.86
N LYS A 88 3.06 -17.16 -8.15
CA LYS A 88 3.42 -17.49 -9.53
C LYS A 88 2.95 -18.90 -9.84
N GLY A 89 2.40 -19.07 -11.04
CA GLY A 89 1.91 -20.34 -11.50
C GLY A 89 1.75 -20.32 -12.99
N PHE A 90 0.84 -21.14 -13.47
CA PHE A 90 0.61 -21.26 -14.91
C PHE A 90 -0.88 -21.28 -15.19
N ASP A 91 -1.23 -20.74 -16.34
CA ASP A 91 -2.56 -20.84 -16.92
C ASP A 91 -2.34 -21.64 -18.20
N GLY A 92 -2.53 -22.97 -18.11
CA GLY A 92 -2.08 -23.84 -19.17
C GLY A 92 -0.57 -23.83 -19.25
N ARG A 93 -0.02 -23.40 -20.37
CA ARG A 93 1.42 -23.30 -20.57
C ARG A 93 1.96 -21.90 -20.33
N LEU A 94 1.07 -20.94 -20.12
CA LEU A 94 1.48 -19.55 -19.96
C LEU A 94 1.77 -19.25 -18.49
N PRO A 95 2.89 -18.60 -18.19
CA PRO A 95 3.16 -18.16 -16.82
C PRO A 95 2.09 -17.19 -16.38
N ARG A 96 1.70 -17.29 -15.10
CA ARG A 96 0.69 -16.42 -14.53
C ARG A 96 1.20 -15.92 -13.18
N THR A 97 1.23 -14.61 -13.02
CA THR A 97 1.63 -13.98 -11.78
C THR A 97 0.43 -13.22 -11.22
N GLU A 98 0.10 -13.49 -9.97
CA GLU A 98 -1.00 -12.83 -9.29
C GLU A 98 -0.52 -12.15 -8.04
N TYR A 99 -1.18 -11.06 -7.69
CA TYR A 99 -0.91 -10.32 -6.48
C TYR A 99 -2.16 -10.18 -5.64
N ARG A 100 -1.99 -10.11 -4.35
CA ARG A 100 -3.07 -9.80 -3.41
C ARG A 100 -2.53 -8.89 -2.31
N LEU A 101 -3.41 -8.11 -1.72
CA LEU A 101 -3.03 -7.24 -0.61
C LEU A 101 -2.96 -8.07 0.66
N THR A 102 -1.90 -7.88 1.42
CA THR A 102 -1.76 -8.58 2.71
C THR A 102 -2.45 -7.78 3.81
N ALA A 103 -2.60 -8.38 4.99
CA ALA A 103 -3.14 -7.65 6.14
C ALA A 103 -2.25 -6.47 6.51
N VAL A 104 -0.93 -6.65 6.40
CA VAL A 104 0.02 -5.56 6.64
C VAL A 104 -0.20 -4.42 5.65
N GLY A 105 -0.36 -4.77 4.36
CA GLY A 105 -0.62 -3.78 3.31
C GLY A 105 -1.93 -3.06 3.52
N ARG A 106 -2.97 -3.79 3.93
CA ARG A 106 -4.28 -3.19 4.21
C ARG A 106 -4.17 -2.16 5.32
N ARG A 107 -3.49 -2.51 6.40
CA ARG A 107 -3.33 -1.57 7.51
C ARG A 107 -2.49 -0.35 7.11
N ALA A 108 -1.47 -0.58 6.29
CA ALA A 108 -0.65 0.55 5.81
C ALA A 108 -1.48 1.49 4.93
N LEU A 109 -2.31 0.93 4.06
CA LEU A 109 -3.20 1.74 3.21
C LEU A 109 -4.19 2.52 4.04
N ASP A 110 -4.79 1.87 5.05
CA ASP A 110 -5.75 2.55 5.92
C ASP A 110 -5.09 3.72 6.65
N ARG A 111 -3.88 3.55 7.14
CA ARG A 111 -3.15 4.65 7.79
C ARG A 111 -2.84 5.77 6.80
N TYR A 112 -2.42 5.38 5.59
CA TYR A 112 -2.12 6.36 4.55
C TYR A 112 -3.37 7.20 4.23
N LEU A 113 -4.51 6.54 4.07
CA LEU A 113 -5.75 7.23 3.77
C LEU A 113 -6.17 8.17 4.90
N GLY A 114 -5.98 7.73 6.14
CA GLY A 114 -6.27 8.57 7.30
C GLY A 114 -5.42 9.83 7.33
N HIS A 115 -4.13 9.70 7.05
CA HIS A 115 -3.22 10.86 6.98
C HIS A 115 -3.62 11.79 5.84
N MET A 116 -3.98 11.21 4.69
CA MET A 116 -4.40 12.02 3.55
C MET A 116 -5.70 12.77 3.84
N GLU A 117 -6.64 12.11 4.52
CA GLU A 117 -7.88 12.75 4.91
C GLU A 117 -7.64 13.94 5.84
N ALA A 118 -6.68 13.80 6.75
CA ALA A 118 -6.33 14.90 7.66
C ALA A 118 -5.83 16.10 6.87
N ILE A 119 -5.00 15.86 5.85
CA ILE A 119 -4.48 16.93 5.01
C ILE A 119 -5.62 17.59 4.25
N ILE A 120 -6.49 16.79 3.65
CA ILE A 120 -7.62 17.30 2.88
C ILE A 120 -8.54 18.13 3.75
N ARG A 121 -8.87 17.63 4.94
CA ARG A 121 -9.76 18.33 5.87
C ARG A 121 -9.17 19.67 6.26
N ALA A 122 -7.89 19.70 6.61
CA ALA A 122 -7.23 20.95 6.99
C ALA A 122 -7.26 21.96 5.86
N THR A 123 -7.11 21.49 4.62
CA THR A 123 -7.13 22.36 3.45
C THR A 123 -8.51 22.97 3.23
N ARG A 124 -9.56 22.16 3.45
CA ARG A 124 -10.93 22.61 3.21
C ARG A 124 -11.48 23.50 4.31
N ASP A 125 -10.93 23.37 5.51
CA ASP A 125 -11.42 24.11 6.67
C ASP A 125 -10.83 25.52 6.77
N ARG A 126 -10.10 25.94 5.78
CA ARG A 126 -9.52 27.28 5.77
C ARG A 126 -10.54 28.34 5.37
#